data_ba7be2a372ac92a71a21c9d2551a1bd2
#
_entry.id   ba7be2a372ac92a71a21c9d2551a1bd2
#
_cell.length_a   1.000
_cell.length_b   1.000
_cell.length_c   1.000
_cell.angle_alpha   90.00
_cell.angle_beta   90.00
_cell.angle_gamma   90.00
#
_symmetry.space_group_name_H-M   'P 1'
#
loop_
_entity.id
_entity.type
_entity.pdbx_description
1 polymer ?
#
loop_
_entity_poly.entity_id
_entity_poly.type
_entity_poly.pdbx_seq_one_letter_code
_entity_poly.pdbx_strand_id
1 'polypeptide(L)'
;MKKIIYAAMFIFGMAAMIFAQNTKLEDILNPEYAEYIKTNGNITVIHPKNEKELSVVPNCPYSEQIKSDLICTKEKGVPFLAEFVYLIPKSELTDDASKVNVDSMSVIFRSISKMQGMTYIHNGGKEDILYKKAYAVASADSDEPIADPLEGPTDGLEAYGYQHDHTFGDTKYKLNYYQKDNVIFATFLNVIPMSKLGIKAVMPEHLRMNIVSIDLGDDLLLYLVADV
;
A
#
# COMPACT_ATOMS: atom_id res chain seq x y z
N MET A 1 48.81 -26.64 -19.46
CA MET A 1 47.39 -26.36 -19.70
C MET A 1 46.51 -26.38 -18.41
N LYS A 2 47.03 -26.14 -17.21
CA LYS A 2 46.26 -26.12 -15.94
C LYS A 2 46.26 -24.78 -15.20
N LYS A 3 46.77 -23.71 -15.81
CA LYS A 3 46.89 -22.39 -15.18
C LYS A 3 45.92 -21.32 -15.74
N ILE A 4 45.12 -21.66 -16.80
CA ILE A 4 44.17 -20.71 -17.43
C ILE A 4 42.75 -20.87 -16.89
N ILE A 5 42.43 -21.97 -16.19
CA ILE A 5 41.08 -22.25 -15.69
C ILE A 5 40.78 -21.51 -14.36
N TYR A 6 41.78 -21.07 -13.62
CA TYR A 6 41.55 -20.35 -12.34
C TYR A 6 41.34 -18.84 -12.47
N ALA A 7 41.67 -18.25 -13.63
CA ALA A 7 41.41 -16.82 -13.87
C ALA A 7 39.98 -16.52 -14.33
N ALA A 8 39.25 -17.49 -14.89
CA ALA A 8 37.88 -17.30 -15.33
C ALA A 8 36.82 -17.46 -14.19
N MET A 9 37.21 -18.09 -13.07
CA MET A 9 36.29 -18.25 -11.92
C MET A 9 36.31 -17.08 -10.92
N PHE A 10 37.26 -16.16 -11.04
CA PHE A 10 37.37 -15.00 -10.15
C PHE A 10 36.68 -13.74 -10.67
N ILE A 11 36.22 -13.73 -11.93
CA ILE A 11 35.54 -12.57 -12.53
C ILE A 11 34.01 -12.68 -12.39
N PHE A 12 33.47 -13.84 -12.03
CA PHE A 12 32.01 -14.02 -11.83
C PHE A 12 31.53 -13.82 -10.37
N GLY A 13 32.44 -13.53 -9.45
CA GLY A 13 32.15 -13.33 -8.03
C GLY A 13 32.02 -11.87 -7.57
N MET A 14 32.14 -10.89 -8.47
CA MET A 14 32.17 -9.46 -8.12
C MET A 14 31.02 -8.63 -8.69
N ALA A 15 29.91 -9.23 -9.04
CA ALA A 15 28.77 -8.51 -9.61
C ALA A 15 27.49 -8.67 -8.79
N ALA A 16 27.61 -8.66 -7.46
CA ALA A 16 26.42 -8.59 -6.61
C ALA A 16 26.70 -7.78 -5.30
N MET A 17 27.49 -6.72 -5.39
CA MET A 17 27.22 -5.58 -4.53
C MET A 17 26.20 -4.72 -5.27
N ILE A 18 24.95 -5.11 -5.19
CA ILE A 18 23.84 -4.18 -5.44
C ILE A 18 24.00 -3.14 -4.33
N PHE A 19 24.61 -2.01 -4.66
CA PHE A 19 24.43 -0.80 -3.89
C PHE A 19 22.91 -0.63 -3.79
N ALA A 20 22.37 -0.70 -2.59
CA ALA A 20 21.08 -0.09 -2.32
C ALA A 20 21.26 1.37 -2.78
N GLN A 21 20.79 1.70 -3.98
CA GLN A 21 20.72 3.07 -4.43
C GLN A 21 19.84 3.75 -3.41
N ASN A 22 20.39 4.68 -2.63
CA ASN A 22 19.59 5.59 -1.83
C ASN A 22 18.69 6.35 -2.81
N THR A 23 17.50 5.83 -3.02
CA THR A 23 16.49 6.43 -3.86
C THR A 23 16.13 7.76 -3.22
N LYS A 24 16.39 8.86 -3.90
CA LYS A 24 16.10 10.18 -3.36
C LYS A 24 14.62 10.49 -3.54
N LEU A 25 14.07 11.23 -2.59
CA LEU A 25 12.68 11.66 -2.63
C LEU A 25 12.33 12.45 -3.91
N GLU A 26 13.28 13.24 -4.41
CA GLU A 26 13.15 14.02 -5.65
C GLU A 26 13.13 13.17 -6.93
N ASP A 27 13.60 11.92 -6.85
CA ASP A 27 13.51 10.96 -7.96
C ASP A 27 12.13 10.26 -7.98
N ILE A 28 11.43 10.31 -6.83
CA ILE A 28 10.14 9.64 -6.60
C ILE A 28 8.96 10.61 -6.75
N LEU A 29 9.06 11.82 -6.22
CA LEU A 29 8.01 12.83 -6.28
C LEU A 29 8.45 14.00 -7.14
N ASN A 30 7.48 14.74 -7.71
CA ASN A 30 7.75 16.05 -8.30
C ASN A 30 8.49 16.93 -7.28
N PRO A 31 9.51 17.70 -7.69
CA PRO A 31 10.33 18.50 -6.77
C PRO A 31 9.54 19.42 -5.83
N GLU A 32 8.44 20.00 -6.29
CA GLU A 32 7.57 20.83 -5.46
C GLU A 32 6.93 20.02 -4.31
N TYR A 33 6.43 18.82 -4.60
CA TYR A 33 5.85 17.94 -3.58
C TYR A 33 6.92 17.34 -2.69
N ALA A 34 8.10 17.03 -3.22
CA ALA A 34 9.23 16.54 -2.44
C ALA A 34 9.69 17.56 -1.39
N GLU A 35 9.78 18.84 -1.75
CA GLU A 35 10.12 19.91 -0.82
C GLU A 35 9.02 20.14 0.22
N TYR A 36 7.77 20.14 -0.22
CA TYR A 36 6.62 20.32 0.67
C TYR A 36 6.54 19.23 1.73
N ILE A 37 6.68 17.94 1.35
CA ILE A 37 6.51 16.82 2.29
C ILE A 37 7.65 16.72 3.30
N LYS A 38 8.88 17.13 2.94
CA LYS A 38 10.00 17.23 3.89
C LYS A 38 9.70 18.16 5.06
N THR A 39 8.95 19.23 4.79
CA THR A 39 8.59 20.22 5.80
C THR A 39 7.36 19.85 6.59
N ASN A 40 6.36 19.24 5.92
CA ASN A 40 5.02 19.04 6.47
C ASN A 40 4.71 17.58 6.85
N GLY A 41 5.56 16.62 6.43
CA GLY A 41 5.43 15.19 6.70
C GLY A 41 4.35 14.47 5.88
N ASN A 42 3.36 15.19 5.33
CA ASN A 42 2.31 14.58 4.52
C ASN A 42 1.73 15.53 3.47
N ILE A 43 1.07 14.91 2.47
CA ILE A 43 0.28 15.60 1.44
C ILE A 43 -1.07 14.90 1.37
N THR A 44 -2.16 15.67 1.29
CA THR A 44 -3.50 15.17 1.03
C THR A 44 -4.09 15.92 -0.14
N VAL A 45 -4.52 15.19 -1.17
CA VAL A 45 -5.23 15.73 -2.33
C VAL A 45 -6.60 15.08 -2.41
N ILE A 46 -7.65 15.89 -2.29
CA ILE A 46 -9.03 15.46 -2.55
C ILE A 46 -9.44 16.06 -3.89
N HIS A 47 -9.68 15.19 -4.86
CA HIS A 47 -9.97 15.62 -6.21
C HIS A 47 -11.42 16.11 -6.36
N PRO A 48 -11.65 17.08 -7.25
CA PRO A 48 -13.01 17.46 -7.65
C PRO A 48 -13.79 16.27 -8.20
N LYS A 49 -15.10 16.30 -8.07
CA LYS A 49 -15.97 15.28 -8.65
C LYS A 49 -15.70 15.14 -10.14
N ASN A 50 -15.58 13.89 -10.60
CA ASN A 50 -15.25 13.49 -11.97
C ASN A 50 -13.81 13.77 -12.43
N GLU A 51 -12.90 14.17 -11.51
CA GLU A 51 -11.48 14.17 -11.82
C GLU A 51 -10.98 12.72 -11.97
N LYS A 52 -10.01 12.54 -12.86
CA LYS A 52 -9.45 11.23 -13.19
C LYS A 52 -7.93 11.21 -13.17
N GLU A 53 -7.32 12.36 -13.09
CA GLU A 53 -5.87 12.49 -13.10
C GLU A 53 -5.35 12.53 -11.67
N LEU A 54 -4.37 11.69 -11.38
CA LEU A 54 -3.68 11.68 -10.11
C LEU A 54 -2.59 12.76 -10.11
N SER A 55 -2.42 13.42 -8.96
CA SER A 55 -1.52 14.56 -8.80
C SER A 55 -0.17 14.19 -8.20
N VAL A 56 -0.14 13.19 -7.30
CA VAL A 56 1.02 12.91 -6.45
C VAL A 56 1.47 11.45 -6.50
N VAL A 57 1.15 10.73 -7.58
CA VAL A 57 1.61 9.35 -7.77
C VAL A 57 3.13 9.30 -7.76
N PRO A 58 3.73 8.49 -6.87
CA PRO A 58 5.17 8.32 -6.83
C PRO A 58 5.69 7.63 -8.09
N ASN A 59 6.83 8.05 -8.59
CA ASN A 59 7.55 7.39 -9.66
C ASN A 59 8.15 6.08 -9.12
N CYS A 60 7.50 4.95 -9.38
CA CYS A 60 7.90 3.64 -8.92
C CYS A 60 7.51 2.57 -9.95
N PRO A 61 7.96 1.30 -9.80
CA PRO A 61 7.63 0.23 -10.75
C PRO A 61 6.14 -0.01 -11.00
N TYR A 62 5.26 0.49 -10.12
CA TYR A 62 3.81 0.28 -10.16
C TYR A 62 3.00 1.52 -10.55
N SER A 63 3.64 2.66 -10.89
CA SER A 63 2.97 3.94 -11.19
C SER A 63 1.91 3.81 -12.28
N GLU A 64 2.22 3.12 -13.37
CA GLU A 64 1.28 2.93 -14.48
C GLU A 64 0.14 1.97 -14.12
N GLN A 65 0.41 0.94 -13.32
CA GLN A 65 -0.62 0.05 -12.81
C GLN A 65 -1.59 0.81 -11.89
N ILE A 66 -1.08 1.63 -10.98
CA ILE A 66 -1.90 2.47 -10.09
C ILE A 66 -2.87 3.34 -10.91
N LYS A 67 -2.37 4.02 -11.94
CA LYS A 67 -3.19 4.88 -12.83
C LYS A 67 -4.22 4.07 -13.61
N SER A 68 -3.83 2.91 -14.16
CA SER A 68 -4.71 2.08 -14.96
C SER A 68 -5.77 1.34 -14.13
N ASP A 69 -5.51 1.12 -12.86
CA ASP A 69 -6.38 0.37 -11.96
C ASP A 69 -7.52 1.20 -11.37
N LEU A 70 -7.48 2.53 -11.51
CA LEU A 70 -8.54 3.38 -10.98
C LEU A 70 -9.90 3.03 -11.57
N ILE A 71 -10.91 2.92 -10.72
CA ILE A 71 -12.31 2.72 -11.11
C ILE A 71 -12.79 3.94 -11.89
N CYS A 72 -12.39 5.13 -11.46
CA CYS A 72 -12.76 6.40 -12.07
C CYS A 72 -12.34 6.56 -13.54
N THR A 73 -11.39 5.78 -14.04
CA THR A 73 -11.03 5.74 -15.46
C THR A 73 -12.02 4.94 -16.30
N LYS A 74 -12.80 4.05 -15.69
CA LYS A 74 -13.71 3.10 -16.35
C LYS A 74 -15.14 3.59 -16.33
N GLU A 75 -15.56 4.31 -15.31
CA GLU A 75 -16.94 4.72 -15.08
C GLU A 75 -17.10 6.25 -15.14
N LYS A 76 -18.31 6.69 -15.56
CA LYS A 76 -18.66 8.11 -15.54
C LYS A 76 -19.20 8.46 -14.15
N GLY A 77 -18.67 9.55 -13.59
CA GLY A 77 -19.29 10.15 -12.41
C GLY A 77 -18.86 9.56 -11.08
N VAL A 78 -17.62 9.12 -10.97
CA VAL A 78 -17.04 8.68 -9.69
C VAL A 78 -17.17 9.79 -8.65
N PRO A 79 -17.80 9.50 -7.51
CA PRO A 79 -18.07 10.50 -6.51
C PRO A 79 -16.86 10.95 -5.69
N PHE A 80 -15.83 10.10 -5.60
CA PHE A 80 -14.70 10.35 -4.72
C PHE A 80 -13.38 9.82 -5.29
N LEU A 81 -12.36 10.67 -5.28
CA LEU A 81 -10.96 10.33 -5.55
C LEU A 81 -10.09 11.13 -4.58
N ALA A 82 -9.24 10.44 -3.83
CA ALA A 82 -8.30 11.10 -2.93
C ALA A 82 -6.94 10.40 -2.93
N GLU A 83 -5.89 11.21 -2.82
CA GLU A 83 -4.51 10.76 -2.68
C GLU A 83 -3.93 11.25 -1.35
N PHE A 84 -3.13 10.39 -0.74
CA PHE A 84 -2.43 10.67 0.52
C PHE A 84 -0.98 10.23 0.37
N VAL A 85 -0.06 11.08 0.76
CA VAL A 85 1.37 10.75 0.82
C VAL A 85 1.87 11.07 2.23
N TYR A 86 2.65 10.16 2.81
CA TYR A 86 3.31 10.35 4.09
C TYR A 86 4.79 10.06 3.94
N LEU A 87 5.62 10.92 4.49
CA LEU A 87 7.04 10.67 4.69
C LEU A 87 7.25 10.34 6.17
N ILE A 88 7.68 9.12 6.45
CA ILE A 88 7.75 8.58 7.80
C ILE A 88 9.21 8.24 8.11
N PRO A 89 9.87 8.99 9.01
CA PRO A 89 11.19 8.63 9.49
C PRO A 89 11.17 7.25 10.17
N LYS A 90 12.03 6.34 9.76
CA LYS A 90 12.09 4.99 10.37
C LYS A 90 12.42 5.02 11.86
N SER A 91 13.12 6.07 12.31
CA SER A 91 13.41 6.31 13.73
C SER A 91 12.15 6.56 14.58
N GLU A 92 11.03 6.96 13.97
CA GLU A 92 9.75 7.12 14.65
C GLU A 92 9.01 5.78 14.81
N LEU A 93 9.37 4.77 14.02
CA LEU A 93 8.72 3.46 14.03
C LEU A 93 9.40 2.47 14.99
N THR A 94 10.71 2.59 15.19
CA THR A 94 11.50 1.67 16.00
C THR A 94 12.85 2.29 16.38
N ASP A 95 13.42 1.81 17.51
CA ASP A 95 14.78 2.18 17.94
C ASP A 95 15.87 1.63 17.00
N ASP A 96 15.55 0.64 16.19
CA ASP A 96 16.46 0.02 15.22
C ASP A 96 15.90 0.16 13.80
N ALA A 97 16.21 1.28 13.16
CA ALA A 97 15.74 1.61 11.81
C ALA A 97 16.12 0.55 10.75
N SER A 98 17.19 -0.24 10.97
CA SER A 98 17.62 -1.29 10.05
C SER A 98 16.61 -2.45 9.94
N LYS A 99 15.72 -2.61 10.92
CA LYS A 99 14.64 -3.60 10.90
C LYS A 99 13.48 -3.19 10.02
N VAL A 100 13.39 -1.93 9.64
CA VAL A 100 12.36 -1.42 8.75
C VAL A 100 12.90 -1.41 7.33
N ASN A 101 12.47 -2.37 6.55
CA ASN A 101 12.84 -2.57 5.15
C ASN A 101 11.65 -3.12 4.35
N VAL A 102 11.82 -3.30 3.05
CA VAL A 102 10.75 -3.78 2.17
C VAL A 102 10.16 -5.13 2.61
N ASP A 103 10.98 -6.03 3.16
CA ASP A 103 10.50 -7.34 3.60
C ASP A 103 9.68 -7.25 4.89
N SER A 104 10.10 -6.43 5.85
CA SER A 104 9.30 -6.17 7.06
C SER A 104 8.00 -5.44 6.73
N MET A 105 8.02 -4.48 5.80
CA MET A 105 6.80 -3.83 5.31
C MET A 105 5.88 -4.80 4.60
N SER A 106 6.43 -5.75 3.83
CA SER A 106 5.67 -6.82 3.21
C SER A 106 4.89 -7.66 4.24
N VAL A 107 5.53 -8.00 5.36
CA VAL A 107 4.85 -8.71 6.46
C VAL A 107 3.72 -7.86 7.04
N ILE A 108 3.96 -6.55 7.25
CA ILE A 108 2.93 -5.63 7.78
C ILE A 108 1.73 -5.57 6.83
N PHE A 109 1.96 -5.39 5.53
CA PHE A 109 0.88 -5.30 4.52
C PHE A 109 0.03 -6.58 4.45
N ARG A 110 0.64 -7.75 4.67
CA ARG A 110 -0.03 -9.04 4.65
C ARG A 110 -0.66 -9.44 5.99
N SER A 111 -0.38 -8.70 7.07
CA SER A 111 -0.93 -8.95 8.42
C SER A 111 -2.34 -8.40 8.56
N ILE A 112 -3.30 -8.97 7.84
CA ILE A 112 -4.71 -8.51 7.80
C ILE A 112 -5.32 -8.49 9.21
N SER A 113 -5.05 -9.49 10.02
CA SER A 113 -5.57 -9.60 11.39
C SER A 113 -5.08 -8.48 12.31
N LYS A 114 -3.92 -7.86 12.01
CA LYS A 114 -3.37 -6.74 12.79
C LYS A 114 -4.13 -5.43 12.60
N MET A 115 -4.98 -5.33 11.61
CA MET A 115 -5.88 -4.18 11.46
C MET A 115 -6.98 -4.15 12.53
N GLN A 116 -7.28 -5.28 13.19
CA GLN A 116 -8.28 -5.29 14.27
C GLN A 116 -7.85 -4.41 15.44
N GLY A 117 -8.73 -3.52 15.85
CA GLY A 117 -8.49 -2.56 16.92
C GLY A 117 -7.74 -1.30 16.49
N MET A 118 -7.40 -1.13 15.21
CA MET A 118 -6.87 0.13 14.71
C MET A 118 -7.86 1.25 14.99
N THR A 119 -7.34 2.42 15.38
CA THR A 119 -8.11 3.59 15.72
C THR A 119 -7.93 4.71 14.70
N TYR A 120 -8.83 5.64 14.69
CA TYR A 120 -8.73 6.88 13.92
C TYR A 120 -9.29 8.05 14.72
N ILE A 121 -8.82 9.25 14.40
CA ILE A 121 -9.32 10.47 15.01
C ILE A 121 -10.32 11.10 14.04
N HIS A 122 -11.59 11.16 14.44
CA HIS A 122 -12.60 11.81 13.63
C HIS A 122 -12.74 13.32 13.96
N ASN A 123 -13.54 14.02 13.15
CA ASN A 123 -13.80 15.43 13.34
C ASN A 123 -14.29 15.71 14.78
N GLY A 124 -13.52 16.54 15.52
CA GLY A 124 -13.77 16.80 16.92
C GLY A 124 -12.71 16.22 17.87
N GLY A 125 -11.68 15.55 17.34
CA GLY A 125 -10.52 15.07 18.11
C GLY A 125 -10.77 13.83 18.96
N LYS A 126 -11.94 13.18 18.82
CA LYS A 126 -12.24 11.93 19.52
C LYS A 126 -11.65 10.75 18.75
N GLU A 127 -10.91 9.91 19.45
CA GLU A 127 -10.42 8.64 18.94
C GLU A 127 -11.54 7.59 18.97
N ASP A 128 -11.67 6.82 17.90
CA ASP A 128 -12.63 5.71 17.80
C ASP A 128 -12.00 4.51 17.07
N ILE A 129 -12.55 3.32 17.29
CA ILE A 129 -12.05 2.10 16.65
C ILE A 129 -12.51 2.08 15.19
N LEU A 130 -11.56 2.03 14.26
CA LEU A 130 -11.83 1.92 12.82
C LEU A 130 -12.33 0.52 12.46
N TYR A 131 -11.59 -0.52 12.84
CA TYR A 131 -11.95 -1.92 12.58
C TYR A 131 -12.16 -2.68 13.87
N LYS A 132 -13.42 -3.03 14.18
CA LYS A 132 -13.77 -3.86 15.34
C LYS A 132 -13.34 -5.30 15.18
N LYS A 133 -13.30 -5.79 13.93
CA LYS A 133 -12.78 -7.10 13.55
C LYS A 133 -12.00 -6.96 12.24
N ALA A 134 -10.91 -7.71 12.11
CA ALA A 134 -10.18 -7.86 10.87
C ALA A 134 -9.48 -9.22 10.86
N TYR A 135 -9.59 -9.97 9.78
CA TYR A 135 -8.93 -11.27 9.61
C TYR A 135 -8.93 -11.70 8.14
N ALA A 136 -8.00 -12.58 7.78
CA ALA A 136 -7.98 -13.20 6.46
C ALA A 136 -9.09 -14.25 6.34
N VAL A 137 -9.66 -14.41 5.14
CA VAL A 137 -10.64 -15.43 4.79
C VAL A 137 -10.22 -16.16 3.51
N ALA A 138 -10.73 -17.36 3.28
CA ALA A 138 -10.31 -18.18 2.13
C ALA A 138 -10.82 -17.63 0.77
N SER A 139 -11.96 -16.93 0.76
CA SER A 139 -12.57 -16.38 -0.46
C SER A 139 -13.58 -15.28 -0.09
N ALA A 140 -14.13 -14.62 -1.11
CA ALA A 140 -15.21 -13.64 -0.95
C ALA A 140 -16.45 -14.23 -0.28
N ASP A 141 -16.72 -15.51 -0.46
CA ASP A 141 -17.91 -16.21 0.07
C ASP A 141 -17.69 -16.79 1.47
N SER A 142 -16.46 -16.80 2.00
CA SER A 142 -16.14 -17.33 3.32
C SER A 142 -16.17 -16.24 4.38
N ASP A 143 -16.72 -16.57 5.56
CA ASP A 143 -16.64 -15.75 6.77
C ASP A 143 -15.70 -16.36 7.83
N GLU A 144 -15.20 -17.58 7.57
CA GLU A 144 -14.34 -18.29 8.51
C GLU A 144 -12.93 -17.70 8.52
N PRO A 145 -12.41 -17.30 9.68
CA PRO A 145 -11.06 -16.80 9.81
C PRO A 145 -10.01 -17.86 9.43
N ILE A 146 -9.00 -17.42 8.67
CA ILE A 146 -7.80 -18.22 8.40
C ILE A 146 -6.56 -17.45 8.85
N ALA A 147 -5.40 -18.09 8.85
CA ALA A 147 -4.13 -17.43 9.11
C ALA A 147 -3.84 -16.34 8.07
N ASP A 148 -3.19 -15.25 8.50
CA ASP A 148 -2.71 -14.23 7.57
C ASP A 148 -1.76 -14.85 6.53
N PRO A 149 -1.75 -14.36 5.28
CA PRO A 149 -0.97 -14.93 4.18
C PRO A 149 0.51 -14.52 4.27
N LEU A 150 1.20 -14.91 5.35
CA LEU A 150 2.58 -14.50 5.62
C LEU A 150 3.63 -15.43 4.99
N GLU A 151 3.24 -16.61 4.55
CA GLU A 151 4.14 -17.57 3.92
C GLU A 151 4.29 -17.32 2.41
N GLY A 152 5.46 -17.69 1.88
CA GLY A 152 5.75 -17.58 0.46
C GLY A 152 6.07 -16.15 -0.01
N PRO A 153 6.29 -15.98 -1.34
CA PRO A 153 6.62 -14.70 -1.93
C PRO A 153 5.43 -13.73 -1.87
N THR A 154 5.73 -12.46 -1.72
CA THR A 154 4.71 -11.39 -1.72
C THR A 154 4.27 -11.05 -3.13
N ASP A 155 5.21 -11.05 -4.07
CA ASP A 155 4.93 -10.65 -5.46
C ASP A 155 3.95 -11.61 -6.13
N GLY A 156 2.82 -11.07 -6.61
CA GLY A 156 1.74 -11.83 -7.22
C GLY A 156 0.80 -12.56 -6.24
N LEU A 157 0.95 -12.34 -4.93
CA LEU A 157 0.08 -12.95 -3.92
C LEU A 157 -1.33 -12.35 -3.98
N GLU A 158 -2.35 -13.19 -3.95
CA GLU A 158 -3.75 -12.83 -3.80
C GLU A 158 -4.29 -13.33 -2.46
N ALA A 159 -5.09 -12.53 -1.79
CA ALA A 159 -5.74 -12.87 -0.53
C ALA A 159 -7.13 -12.23 -0.43
N TYR A 160 -7.91 -12.66 0.58
CA TYR A 160 -9.17 -12.02 0.93
C TYR A 160 -9.15 -11.65 2.41
N GLY A 161 -9.68 -10.46 2.71
CA GLY A 161 -9.81 -9.94 4.07
C GLY A 161 -11.24 -9.60 4.41
N TYR A 162 -11.66 -9.98 5.61
CA TYR A 162 -12.89 -9.51 6.24
C TYR A 162 -12.55 -8.41 7.22
N GLN A 163 -13.37 -7.36 7.26
CA GLN A 163 -13.28 -6.26 8.21
C GLN A 163 -14.69 -5.89 8.70
N HIS A 164 -14.83 -5.61 9.99
CA HIS A 164 -16.00 -4.92 10.52
C HIS A 164 -15.63 -3.45 10.72
N ASP A 165 -15.93 -2.65 9.71
CA ASP A 165 -15.63 -1.22 9.63
C ASP A 165 -16.62 -0.41 10.49
N HIS A 166 -16.15 0.65 11.13
CA HIS A 166 -16.98 1.53 11.97
C HIS A 166 -18.14 2.17 11.20
N THR A 167 -17.91 2.51 9.93
CA THR A 167 -18.86 3.27 9.11
C THR A 167 -19.82 2.38 8.35
N PHE A 168 -19.31 1.29 7.76
CA PHE A 168 -20.03 0.45 6.80
C PHE A 168 -20.42 -0.93 7.36
N GLY A 169 -19.95 -1.28 8.57
CA GLY A 169 -20.16 -2.60 9.15
C GLY A 169 -19.30 -3.66 8.45
N ASP A 170 -19.91 -4.78 8.08
CA ASP A 170 -19.18 -5.90 7.46
C ASP A 170 -18.75 -5.55 6.04
N THR A 171 -17.46 -5.68 5.80
CA THR A 171 -16.83 -5.43 4.49
C THR A 171 -15.89 -6.59 4.16
N LYS A 172 -15.72 -6.88 2.88
CA LYS A 172 -14.73 -7.83 2.39
C LYS A 172 -13.98 -7.26 1.22
N TYR A 173 -12.69 -7.54 1.19
CA TYR A 173 -11.80 -7.08 0.15
C TYR A 173 -11.03 -8.24 -0.46
N LYS A 174 -10.87 -8.18 -1.78
CA LYS A 174 -9.82 -8.88 -2.49
C LYS A 174 -8.57 -8.04 -2.41
N LEU A 175 -7.47 -8.65 -2.00
CA LEU A 175 -6.17 -8.04 -1.86
C LEU A 175 -5.20 -8.66 -2.87
N ASN A 176 -4.44 -7.82 -3.58
CA ASN A 176 -3.33 -8.29 -4.38
C ASN A 176 -2.07 -7.58 -3.90
N TYR A 177 -0.98 -8.32 -3.80
CA TYR A 177 0.30 -7.82 -3.30
C TYR A 177 1.37 -7.98 -4.37
N TYR A 178 2.24 -6.98 -4.46
CA TYR A 178 3.36 -6.95 -5.39
C TYR A 178 4.57 -6.41 -4.67
N GLN A 179 5.74 -6.96 -4.96
CA GLN A 179 6.99 -6.51 -4.36
C GLN A 179 8.08 -6.51 -5.43
N LYS A 180 8.76 -5.37 -5.58
CA LYS A 180 9.89 -5.24 -6.49
C LYS A 180 10.88 -4.21 -5.95
N ASP A 181 12.16 -4.57 -5.92
CA ASP A 181 13.24 -3.72 -5.42
C ASP A 181 12.96 -3.26 -3.96
N ASN A 182 12.91 -1.96 -3.73
CA ASN A 182 12.59 -1.33 -2.46
C ASN A 182 11.11 -0.92 -2.31
N VAL A 183 10.23 -1.48 -3.15
CA VAL A 183 8.81 -1.09 -3.22
C VAL A 183 7.91 -2.27 -2.91
N ILE A 184 6.92 -2.07 -2.03
CA ILE A 184 5.77 -2.94 -1.89
C ILE A 184 4.51 -2.19 -2.31
N PHE A 185 3.65 -2.87 -3.05
CA PHE A 185 2.38 -2.36 -3.53
C PHE A 185 1.26 -3.34 -3.17
N ALA A 186 0.16 -2.82 -2.64
CA ALA A 186 -1.05 -3.60 -2.35
C ALA A 186 -2.28 -2.91 -2.91
N THR A 187 -3.19 -3.70 -3.46
CA THR A 187 -4.52 -3.24 -3.88
C THR A 187 -5.60 -3.85 -3.02
N PHE A 188 -6.61 -3.08 -2.69
CA PHE A 188 -7.81 -3.51 -1.98
C PHE A 188 -9.01 -3.19 -2.86
N LEU A 189 -9.80 -4.19 -3.21
CA LEU A 189 -11.03 -4.04 -3.98
C LEU A 189 -12.18 -4.63 -3.17
N ASN A 190 -13.24 -3.85 -2.88
CA ASN A 190 -14.38 -4.38 -2.16
C ASN A 190 -15.10 -5.43 -3.01
N VAL A 191 -15.39 -6.60 -2.43
CA VAL A 191 -16.03 -7.72 -3.14
C VAL A 191 -17.47 -7.97 -2.70
N ILE A 192 -17.93 -7.29 -1.64
CA ILE A 192 -19.32 -7.27 -1.21
C ILE A 192 -19.84 -5.84 -1.17
N PRO A 193 -21.17 -5.62 -1.22
CA PRO A 193 -21.72 -4.28 -1.05
C PRO A 193 -21.37 -3.71 0.32
N MET A 194 -20.98 -2.44 0.38
CA MET A 194 -20.78 -1.73 1.63
C MET A 194 -22.04 -0.94 1.95
N SER A 195 -22.56 -1.11 3.16
CA SER A 195 -23.84 -0.55 3.56
C SER A 195 -23.69 0.45 4.71
N LYS A 196 -24.49 1.52 4.67
CA LYS A 196 -24.57 2.47 5.78
C LYS A 196 -26.04 2.66 6.13
N LEU A 197 -26.39 2.43 7.39
CA LEU A 197 -27.79 2.53 7.89
C LEU A 197 -28.78 1.67 7.05
N GLY A 198 -28.35 0.49 6.60
CA GLY A 198 -29.17 -0.41 5.78
C GLY A 198 -29.29 -0.05 4.29
N ILE A 199 -28.64 1.03 3.86
CA ILE A 199 -28.61 1.44 2.45
C ILE A 199 -27.27 1.02 1.85
N LYS A 200 -27.29 0.36 0.69
CA LYS A 200 -26.08 0.05 -0.07
C LYS A 200 -25.45 1.35 -0.57
N ALA A 201 -24.35 1.76 0.04
CA ALA A 201 -23.64 2.99 -0.31
C ALA A 201 -22.61 2.77 -1.41
N VAL A 202 -21.94 1.60 -1.42
CA VAL A 202 -20.94 1.22 -2.42
C VAL A 202 -21.26 -0.18 -2.90
N MET A 203 -21.32 -0.38 -4.20
CA MET A 203 -21.54 -1.68 -4.81
C MET A 203 -20.23 -2.50 -4.82
N PRO A 204 -20.28 -3.84 -5.01
CA PRO A 204 -19.07 -4.62 -5.21
C PRO A 204 -18.22 -4.06 -6.35
N GLU A 205 -16.92 -4.07 -6.19
CA GLU A 205 -15.91 -3.58 -7.15
C GLU A 205 -15.98 -2.05 -7.45
N HIS A 206 -16.65 -1.28 -6.57
CA HIS A 206 -16.79 0.17 -6.69
C HIS A 206 -16.02 0.96 -5.61
N LEU A 207 -15.25 0.32 -4.75
CA LEU A 207 -14.23 0.95 -3.91
C LEU A 207 -12.90 0.26 -4.16
N ARG A 208 -11.91 1.03 -4.57
CA ARG A 208 -10.53 0.59 -4.68
C ARG A 208 -9.62 1.45 -3.82
N MET A 209 -8.68 0.80 -3.16
CA MET A 209 -7.56 1.47 -2.50
C MET A 209 -6.27 0.84 -3.03
N ASN A 210 -5.35 1.68 -3.46
CA ASN A 210 -4.00 1.29 -3.83
C ASN A 210 -3.03 1.89 -2.83
N ILE A 211 -2.17 1.07 -2.24
CA ILE A 211 -1.22 1.46 -1.20
C ILE A 211 0.17 1.06 -1.65
N VAL A 212 1.09 2.02 -1.66
CA VAL A 212 2.51 1.80 -1.98
C VAL A 212 3.36 2.22 -0.80
N SER A 213 4.32 1.40 -0.43
CA SER A 213 5.40 1.78 0.48
C SER A 213 6.73 1.67 -0.25
N ILE A 214 7.54 2.73 -0.17
CA ILE A 214 8.87 2.82 -0.79
C ILE A 214 9.89 3.03 0.32
N ASP A 215 10.87 2.16 0.39
CA ASP A 215 12.01 2.30 1.30
C ASP A 215 13.01 3.28 0.70
N LEU A 216 13.21 4.43 1.36
CA LEU A 216 14.15 5.48 0.96
C LEU A 216 15.47 5.45 1.75
N GLY A 217 15.69 4.40 2.55
CA GLY A 217 16.86 4.30 3.44
C GLY A 217 16.50 4.73 4.86
N ASP A 218 16.57 6.00 5.19
CA ASP A 218 16.24 6.51 6.52
C ASP A 218 14.75 6.74 6.72
N ASP A 219 14.00 6.92 5.64
CA ASP A 219 12.56 7.19 5.62
C ASP A 219 11.79 6.12 4.86
N LEU A 220 10.49 6.03 5.12
CA LEU A 220 9.50 5.37 4.27
C LEU A 220 8.63 6.43 3.60
N LEU A 221 8.41 6.30 2.29
CA LEU A 221 7.31 6.99 1.62
C LEU A 221 6.12 6.06 1.55
N LEU A 222 5.00 6.46 2.15
CA LEU A 222 3.72 5.76 2.04
C LEU A 222 2.78 6.57 1.17
N TYR A 223 2.34 5.99 0.06
CA TYR A 223 1.32 6.56 -0.82
C TYR A 223 0.06 5.73 -0.78
N LEU A 224 -1.07 6.38 -0.67
CA LEU A 224 -2.39 5.76 -0.74
C LEU A 224 -3.26 6.56 -1.71
N VAL A 225 -3.96 5.87 -2.60
CA VAL A 225 -5.06 6.43 -3.38
C VAL A 225 -6.32 5.61 -3.15
N ALA A 226 -7.42 6.31 -2.95
CA ALA A 226 -8.74 5.71 -2.80
C ALA A 226 -9.70 6.33 -3.83
N ASP A 227 -10.39 5.47 -4.57
CA ASP A 227 -11.44 5.86 -5.51
C ASP A 227 -12.72 5.03 -5.31
N VAL A 228 -13.87 5.70 -5.45
CA VAL A 228 -15.21 5.13 -5.21
C VAL A 228 -16.17 5.57 -6.31
#